data_7adfad846f11b647bbb7d14819961215
#
_entry.id   7adfad846f11b647bbb7d14819961215
#
_cell.length_a   1.000
_cell.length_b   1.000
_cell.length_c   1.000
_cell.angle_alpha   90.00
_cell.angle_beta   90.00
_cell.angle_gamma   90.00
#
_symmetry.space_group_name_H-M   'P 1'
#
loop_
_entity.id
_entity.type
_entity.pdbx_description
1 polymer ?
#
loop_
_entity_poly.entity_id
_entity_poly.type
_entity_poly.pdbx_seq_one_letter_code
_entity_poly.pdbx_strand_id
1 'polypeptide(L)'
;MLARDWYYTQRRQVGLDSAVASIYDRHGDSDARARQALTMLGIKPGWRVADIGCGNGVLACEAALMGAEVDAIDISPAMLALANIQAKDRRVAIRTQPAGMLSFAYQPDTYDLIVSEFTLHHLPDFWKAVALSRIYNALKPGANFYLRDIVFVSMPDGTERSVEQWADFNIKNQDFERDSVVTHMRDEYSTFGWVIERMLTEVGFTLVSADYHAPLHGTYLLKKPGGQSQ
;
A
#
# COMPACT_ATOMS: atom_id res chain seq x y z
N MET A 1 -6.88 -25.52 -3.47
CA MET A 1 -6.15 -24.25 -3.66
C MET A 1 -6.16 -23.54 -2.32
N LEU A 2 -5.03 -23.42 -1.64
CA LEU A 2 -4.95 -22.66 -0.39
C LEU A 2 -5.29 -21.20 -0.71
N ALA A 3 -6.27 -20.64 -0.01
CA ALA A 3 -6.60 -19.24 -0.12
C ALA A 3 -5.34 -18.44 0.26
N ARG A 4 -4.68 -17.84 -0.73
CA ARG A 4 -3.38 -17.17 -0.57
C ARG A 4 -3.46 -15.96 0.36
N ASP A 5 -4.65 -15.38 0.46
CA ASP A 5 -4.92 -14.25 1.37
C ASP A 5 -5.53 -14.70 2.71
N TRP A 6 -5.43 -15.99 3.03
CA TRP A 6 -5.96 -16.57 4.26
C TRP A 6 -5.45 -15.88 5.53
N TYR A 7 -4.17 -15.49 5.55
CA TYR A 7 -3.56 -14.76 6.66
C TYR A 7 -4.27 -13.43 6.92
N TYR A 8 -4.71 -12.77 5.87
CA TYR A 8 -5.38 -11.48 5.97
C TYR A 8 -6.84 -11.62 6.39
N THR A 9 -7.59 -12.53 5.74
CA THR A 9 -9.03 -12.70 5.98
C THR A 9 -9.37 -13.21 7.37
N GLN A 10 -8.60 -14.13 7.94
CA GLN A 10 -8.92 -14.67 9.26
C GLN A 10 -8.57 -13.73 10.42
N ARG A 11 -7.53 -12.93 10.31
CA ARG A 11 -7.10 -12.04 11.39
C ARG A 11 -7.92 -10.75 11.47
N ARG A 12 -8.47 -10.28 10.36
CA ARG A 12 -9.19 -9.01 10.32
C ARG A 12 -10.72 -9.09 10.35
N GLN A 13 -11.33 -10.24 10.13
CA GLN A 13 -12.79 -10.38 10.26
C GLN A 13 -13.32 -10.22 11.69
N VAL A 14 -12.48 -10.19 12.70
CA VAL A 14 -12.85 -10.17 14.11
C VAL A 14 -12.80 -8.75 14.74
N GLY A 15 -12.99 -7.69 14.02
CA GLY A 15 -13.16 -6.39 14.68
C GLY A 15 -12.78 -5.13 13.90
N LEU A 16 -12.40 -5.25 12.65
CA LEU A 16 -11.95 -4.10 11.86
C LEU A 16 -13.05 -3.37 11.10
N ASP A 17 -14.20 -4.00 10.89
CA ASP A 17 -15.20 -3.48 9.95
C ASP A 17 -15.88 -2.15 10.37
N SER A 18 -15.95 -1.82 11.65
CA SER A 18 -16.58 -0.58 12.09
C SER A 18 -15.62 0.42 12.77
N ALA A 19 -14.66 -0.07 13.53
CA ALA A 19 -13.72 0.80 14.27
C ALA A 19 -12.66 1.41 13.36
N VAL A 20 -12.14 0.64 12.40
CA VAL A 20 -11.11 1.12 11.46
C VAL A 20 -11.68 2.11 10.45
N ALA A 21 -12.89 1.88 9.96
CA ALA A 21 -13.57 2.84 9.09
C ALA A 21 -13.65 4.24 9.73
N SER A 22 -13.94 4.30 11.03
CA SER A 22 -14.03 5.58 11.77
C SER A 22 -12.68 6.27 12.01
N ILE A 23 -11.59 5.52 12.00
CA ILE A 23 -10.22 6.06 12.15
C ILE A 23 -9.75 6.68 10.83
N TYR A 24 -10.02 6.02 9.70
CA TYR A 24 -9.65 6.53 8.38
C TYR A 24 -10.42 7.79 7.96
N ASP A 25 -11.62 7.98 8.49
CA ASP A 25 -12.47 9.15 8.15
C ASP A 25 -12.00 10.45 8.85
N ARG A 26 -11.11 10.37 9.85
CA ARG A 26 -10.65 11.51 10.65
C ARG A 26 -9.41 12.24 10.12
N HIS A 27 -8.78 11.76 9.06
CA HIS A 27 -7.51 12.30 8.59
C HIS A 27 -7.70 13.27 7.42
N GLY A 28 -8.07 14.52 7.73
CA GLY A 28 -8.30 15.59 6.76
C GLY A 28 -7.12 15.95 5.84
N ASP A 29 -5.90 15.45 6.12
CA ASP A 29 -4.70 15.66 5.29
C ASP A 29 -4.46 14.54 4.26
N SER A 30 -5.26 13.48 4.25
CA SER A 30 -5.04 12.32 3.37
C SER A 30 -5.17 12.68 1.88
N ASP A 31 -6.11 13.55 1.53
CA ASP A 31 -6.35 13.98 0.14
C ASP A 31 -5.18 14.81 -0.41
N ALA A 32 -4.71 15.78 0.37
CA ALA A 32 -3.59 16.64 -0.02
C ALA A 32 -2.30 15.82 -0.21
N ARG A 33 -2.04 14.86 0.69
CA ARG A 33 -0.91 13.95 0.62
C ARG A 33 -1.00 13.03 -0.61
N ALA A 34 -2.17 12.41 -0.85
CA ALA A 34 -2.38 11.56 -2.02
C ALA A 34 -2.17 12.33 -3.32
N ARG A 35 -2.75 13.53 -3.42
CA ARG A 35 -2.56 14.41 -4.58
C ARG A 35 -1.10 14.81 -4.78
N GLN A 36 -0.38 15.14 -3.71
CA GLN A 36 1.04 15.47 -3.77
C GLN A 36 1.86 14.28 -4.28
N ALA A 37 1.64 13.08 -3.74
CA ALA A 37 2.32 11.86 -4.18
C ALA A 37 2.08 11.58 -5.66
N LEU A 38 0.82 11.59 -6.11
CA LEU A 38 0.46 11.36 -7.51
C LEU A 38 1.02 12.44 -8.46
N THR A 39 1.10 13.69 -8.01
CA THR A 39 1.73 14.78 -8.78
C THR A 39 3.24 14.53 -8.94
N MET A 40 3.93 14.14 -7.87
CA MET A 40 5.36 13.79 -7.93
C MET A 40 5.62 12.55 -8.81
N LEU A 41 4.69 11.60 -8.85
CA LEU A 41 4.75 10.43 -9.72
C LEU A 41 4.47 10.76 -11.19
N GLY A 42 4.05 12.00 -11.48
CA GLY A 42 3.80 12.48 -12.83
C GLY A 42 2.64 11.77 -13.53
N ILE A 43 1.60 11.40 -12.77
CA ILE A 43 0.40 10.74 -13.32
C ILE A 43 -0.21 11.56 -14.45
N LYS A 44 -0.72 10.87 -15.47
CA LYS A 44 -1.28 11.51 -16.68
C LYS A 44 -2.70 11.02 -16.94
N PRO A 45 -3.56 11.83 -17.55
CA PRO A 45 -4.85 11.38 -18.03
C PRO A 45 -4.71 10.17 -18.96
N GLY A 46 -5.61 9.20 -18.81
CA GLY A 46 -5.60 7.94 -19.56
C GLY A 46 -4.62 6.88 -19.07
N TRP A 47 -3.80 7.17 -18.05
CA TRP A 47 -2.99 6.13 -17.43
C TRP A 47 -3.86 5.09 -16.74
N ARG A 48 -3.44 3.84 -16.84
CA ARG A 48 -4.03 2.76 -16.08
C ARG A 48 -3.29 2.57 -14.76
N VAL A 49 -4.00 2.76 -13.66
CA VAL A 49 -3.44 2.75 -12.30
C VAL A 49 -4.08 1.64 -11.48
N ALA A 50 -3.29 0.90 -10.71
CA ALA A 50 -3.81 0.01 -9.68
C ALA A 50 -3.43 0.55 -8.29
N ASP A 51 -4.43 0.68 -7.42
CA ASP A 51 -4.26 1.00 -6.00
C ASP A 51 -4.51 -0.28 -5.19
N ILE A 52 -3.43 -0.88 -4.67
CA ILE A 52 -3.49 -2.19 -4.02
C ILE A 52 -3.48 -2.03 -2.51
N GLY A 53 -4.56 -2.47 -1.87
CA GLY A 53 -4.89 -2.13 -0.49
C GLY A 53 -5.45 -0.71 -0.42
N CYS A 54 -6.39 -0.41 -1.31
CA CYS A 54 -6.89 0.96 -1.51
C CYS A 54 -7.64 1.54 -0.29
N GLY A 55 -8.00 0.71 0.69
CA GLY A 55 -8.75 1.13 1.86
C GLY A 55 -10.03 1.87 1.46
N ASN A 56 -10.26 3.04 2.05
CA ASN A 56 -11.41 3.88 1.74
C ASN A 56 -11.32 4.62 0.38
N GLY A 57 -10.27 4.38 -0.42
CA GLY A 57 -10.18 4.84 -1.80
C GLY A 57 -9.70 6.28 -2.01
N VAL A 58 -9.08 6.91 -1.03
CA VAL A 58 -8.60 8.29 -1.15
C VAL A 58 -7.63 8.45 -2.32
N LEU A 59 -6.59 7.60 -2.38
CA LEU A 59 -5.58 7.68 -3.44
C LEU A 59 -6.17 7.30 -4.81
N ALA A 60 -7.01 6.27 -4.85
CA ALA A 60 -7.72 5.86 -6.06
C ALA A 60 -8.61 7.00 -6.63
N CYS A 61 -9.35 7.69 -5.76
CA CYS A 61 -10.19 8.82 -6.18
C CYS A 61 -9.37 10.02 -6.65
N GLU A 62 -8.26 10.35 -5.98
CA GLU A 62 -7.37 11.43 -6.43
C GLU A 62 -6.74 11.10 -7.79
N ALA A 63 -6.31 9.84 -8.02
CA ALA A 63 -5.82 9.42 -9.33
C ALA A 63 -6.89 9.54 -10.43
N ALA A 64 -8.13 9.17 -10.12
CA ALA A 64 -9.26 9.32 -11.05
C ALA A 64 -9.60 10.80 -11.32
N LEU A 65 -9.51 11.69 -10.33
CA LEU A 65 -9.65 13.15 -10.51
C LEU A 65 -8.57 13.73 -11.45
N MET A 66 -7.39 13.11 -11.48
CA MET A 66 -6.30 13.47 -12.40
C MET A 66 -6.46 12.81 -13.79
N GLY A 67 -7.57 12.11 -14.03
CA GLY A 67 -7.93 11.55 -15.33
C GLY A 67 -7.43 10.13 -15.59
N ALA A 68 -6.94 9.42 -14.59
CA ALA A 68 -6.51 8.03 -14.72
C ALA A 68 -7.71 7.06 -14.72
N GLU A 69 -7.52 5.90 -15.35
CA GLU A 69 -8.38 4.73 -15.20
C GLU A 69 -7.89 3.90 -14.01
N VAL A 70 -8.69 3.76 -12.96
CA VAL A 70 -8.23 3.22 -11.69
C VAL A 70 -8.90 1.90 -11.35
N ASP A 71 -8.08 0.87 -11.08
CA ASP A 71 -8.47 -0.34 -10.39
C ASP A 71 -8.14 -0.15 -8.89
N ALA A 72 -9.17 -0.14 -8.02
CA ALA A 72 -9.06 -0.01 -6.58
C ALA A 72 -9.30 -1.38 -5.94
N ILE A 73 -8.24 -1.95 -5.38
CA ILE A 73 -8.22 -3.33 -4.91
C ILE A 73 -8.09 -3.34 -3.38
N ASP A 74 -9.04 -3.97 -2.71
CA ASP A 74 -8.94 -4.24 -1.28
C ASP A 74 -9.63 -5.55 -0.93
N ILE A 75 -9.15 -6.21 0.12
CA ILE A 75 -9.75 -7.46 0.58
C ILE A 75 -11.00 -7.24 1.44
N SER A 76 -11.15 -6.06 2.03
CA SER A 76 -12.25 -5.69 2.90
C SER A 76 -13.44 -5.16 2.09
N PRO A 77 -14.59 -5.86 2.08
CA PRO A 77 -15.81 -5.34 1.46
C PRO A 77 -16.28 -4.02 2.06
N ALA A 78 -16.05 -3.80 3.36
CA ALA A 78 -16.40 -2.56 4.04
C ALA A 78 -15.57 -1.38 3.51
N MET A 79 -14.26 -1.57 3.32
CA MET A 79 -13.39 -0.56 2.72
C MET A 79 -13.78 -0.25 1.27
N LEU A 80 -14.09 -1.26 0.47
CA LEU A 80 -14.56 -1.05 -0.90
C LEU A 80 -15.91 -0.31 -0.95
N ALA A 81 -16.79 -0.55 0.01
CA ALA A 81 -18.04 0.22 0.12
C ALA A 81 -17.76 1.71 0.38
N LEU A 82 -16.82 2.03 1.29
CA LEU A 82 -16.38 3.41 1.55
C LEU A 82 -15.72 4.04 0.32
N ALA A 83 -14.86 3.30 -0.37
CA ALA A 83 -14.22 3.77 -1.60
C ALA A 83 -15.25 4.13 -2.69
N ASN A 84 -16.29 3.31 -2.84
CA ASN A 84 -17.39 3.61 -3.77
C ASN A 84 -18.21 4.84 -3.35
N ILE A 85 -18.45 5.06 -2.05
CA ILE A 85 -19.10 6.27 -1.54
C ILE A 85 -18.24 7.49 -1.86
N GLN A 86 -16.95 7.46 -1.54
CA GLN A 86 -16.04 8.54 -1.85
C GLN A 86 -15.97 8.86 -3.36
N ALA A 87 -15.89 7.84 -4.21
CA ALA A 87 -15.88 8.02 -5.65
C ALA A 87 -17.16 8.72 -6.15
N LYS A 88 -18.33 8.30 -5.63
CA LYS A 88 -19.61 8.93 -5.94
C LYS A 88 -19.65 10.40 -5.51
N ASP A 89 -19.23 10.70 -4.29
CA ASP A 89 -19.25 12.06 -3.73
C ASP A 89 -18.31 12.99 -4.50
N ARG A 90 -17.18 12.49 -4.95
CA ARG A 90 -16.19 13.21 -5.78
C ARG A 90 -16.52 13.21 -7.27
N ARG A 91 -17.59 12.49 -7.69
CA ARG A 91 -18.05 12.34 -9.08
C ARG A 91 -16.98 11.78 -10.01
N VAL A 92 -16.23 10.79 -9.53
CA VAL A 92 -15.24 10.05 -10.31
C VAL A 92 -15.64 8.57 -10.42
N ALA A 93 -15.06 7.87 -11.39
CA ALA A 93 -15.24 6.43 -11.59
C ALA A 93 -13.95 5.70 -11.18
N ILE A 94 -14.10 4.72 -10.30
CA ILE A 94 -13.06 3.74 -9.98
C ILE A 94 -13.64 2.32 -10.11
N ARG A 95 -12.82 1.35 -10.44
CA ARG A 95 -13.23 -0.06 -10.50
C ARG A 95 -12.80 -0.76 -9.21
N THR A 96 -13.72 -0.96 -8.29
CA THR A 96 -13.43 -1.65 -7.04
C THR A 96 -13.41 -3.18 -7.24
N GLN A 97 -12.43 -3.86 -6.65
CA GLN A 97 -12.26 -5.32 -6.77
C GLN A 97 -11.93 -5.95 -5.41
N PRO A 98 -12.73 -6.94 -4.95
CA PRO A 98 -12.51 -7.63 -3.69
C PRO A 98 -11.38 -8.67 -3.85
N ALA A 99 -10.14 -8.25 -3.69
CA ALA A 99 -8.96 -9.09 -3.79
C ALA A 99 -7.81 -8.51 -2.94
N GLY A 100 -6.84 -9.34 -2.58
CA GLY A 100 -5.59 -8.91 -1.97
C GLY A 100 -4.42 -9.00 -2.94
N MET A 101 -3.23 -8.61 -2.47
CA MET A 101 -1.99 -8.66 -3.27
C MET A 101 -1.70 -10.04 -3.89
N LEU A 102 -2.15 -11.11 -3.26
CA LEU A 102 -1.90 -12.48 -3.68
C LEU A 102 -3.04 -13.11 -4.48
N SER A 103 -4.25 -12.57 -4.42
CA SER A 103 -5.43 -13.12 -5.12
C SER A 103 -5.86 -12.29 -6.32
N PHE A 104 -5.47 -11.03 -6.40
CA PHE A 104 -5.79 -10.20 -7.54
C PHE A 104 -5.28 -10.80 -8.86
N ALA A 105 -6.13 -10.79 -9.88
CA ALA A 105 -5.83 -11.35 -11.19
C ALA A 105 -5.05 -10.35 -12.05
N TYR A 106 -3.79 -10.12 -11.70
CA TYR A 106 -2.90 -9.25 -12.45
C TYR A 106 -2.79 -9.66 -13.91
N GLN A 107 -2.93 -8.68 -14.82
CA GLN A 107 -2.64 -8.87 -16.24
C GLN A 107 -1.24 -8.34 -16.53
N PRO A 108 -0.39 -9.07 -17.26
CA PRO A 108 0.96 -8.62 -17.60
C PRO A 108 0.96 -7.29 -18.36
N ASP A 109 1.97 -6.47 -18.14
CA ASP A 109 2.26 -5.23 -18.87
C ASP A 109 1.04 -4.30 -19.04
N THR A 110 0.23 -4.19 -18.00
CA THR A 110 -1.07 -3.50 -18.07
C THR A 110 -1.02 -2.10 -17.47
N TYR A 111 -0.31 -1.91 -16.36
CA TYR A 111 -0.38 -0.69 -15.56
C TYR A 111 0.76 0.27 -15.87
N ASP A 112 0.41 1.56 -15.99
CA ASP A 112 1.36 2.68 -16.10
C ASP A 112 1.92 3.06 -14.73
N LEU A 113 1.14 2.79 -13.66
CA LEU A 113 1.51 3.01 -12.27
C LEU A 113 0.78 1.98 -11.39
N ILE A 114 1.50 1.39 -10.46
CA ILE A 114 0.91 0.67 -9.33
C ILE A 114 1.31 1.40 -8.06
N VAL A 115 0.35 1.55 -7.14
CA VAL A 115 0.57 2.13 -5.81
C VAL A 115 0.12 1.16 -4.75
N SER A 116 0.78 1.19 -3.60
CA SER A 116 0.36 0.44 -2.41
C SER A 116 0.84 1.18 -1.17
N GLU A 117 -0.09 1.48 -0.26
CA GLU A 117 0.23 2.11 1.01
C GLU A 117 -0.26 1.26 2.17
N PHE A 118 0.63 1.04 3.14
CA PHE A 118 0.33 0.35 4.41
C PHE A 118 -0.37 -1.01 4.25
N THR A 119 0.09 -1.82 3.29
CA THR A 119 -0.55 -3.08 2.95
C THR A 119 0.43 -4.26 2.93
N LEU A 120 1.67 -4.04 2.48
CA LEU A 120 2.64 -5.11 2.27
C LEU A 120 3.07 -5.76 3.60
N HIS A 121 3.12 -4.99 4.71
CA HIS A 121 3.49 -5.49 6.03
C HIS A 121 2.50 -6.55 6.59
N HIS A 122 1.33 -6.70 6.02
CA HIS A 122 0.41 -7.78 6.39
C HIS A 122 0.84 -9.16 5.88
N LEU A 123 1.81 -9.24 4.99
CA LEU A 123 2.32 -10.48 4.43
C LEU A 123 3.65 -10.88 5.09
N PRO A 124 3.88 -12.17 5.41
CA PRO A 124 5.21 -12.67 5.70
C PRO A 124 6.17 -12.45 4.53
N ASP A 125 7.47 -12.35 4.80
CA ASP A 125 8.48 -11.95 3.80
C ASP A 125 8.46 -12.80 2.52
N PHE A 126 8.27 -14.12 2.62
CA PHE A 126 8.17 -14.97 1.44
C PHE A 126 6.93 -14.65 0.57
N TRP A 127 5.81 -14.23 1.17
CA TRP A 127 4.65 -13.80 0.43
C TRP A 127 4.79 -12.36 -0.08
N LYS A 128 5.54 -11.49 0.61
CA LYS A 128 5.91 -10.18 0.08
C LYS A 128 6.66 -10.33 -1.24
N ALA A 129 7.67 -11.20 -1.28
CA ALA A 129 8.43 -11.45 -2.52
C ALA A 129 7.53 -11.93 -3.67
N VAL A 130 6.57 -12.82 -3.40
CA VAL A 130 5.60 -13.28 -4.41
C VAL A 130 4.68 -12.14 -4.88
N ALA A 131 4.18 -11.31 -3.95
CA ALA A 131 3.34 -10.16 -4.28
C ALA A 131 4.10 -9.14 -5.14
N LEU A 132 5.31 -8.80 -4.75
CA LEU A 132 6.18 -7.88 -5.49
C LEU A 132 6.49 -8.38 -6.90
N SER A 133 6.74 -9.68 -7.07
CA SER A 133 6.93 -10.29 -8.40
C SER A 133 5.69 -10.18 -9.28
N ARG A 134 4.48 -10.32 -8.73
CA ARG A 134 3.23 -10.15 -9.47
C ARG A 134 3.01 -8.69 -9.88
N ILE A 135 3.28 -7.76 -8.98
CA ILE A 135 3.23 -6.32 -9.24
C ILE A 135 4.21 -5.96 -10.37
N TYR A 136 5.45 -6.45 -10.29
CA TYR A 136 6.46 -6.24 -11.33
C TYR A 136 5.98 -6.71 -12.71
N ASN A 137 5.42 -7.92 -12.79
CA ASN A 137 4.92 -8.46 -14.06
C ASN A 137 3.73 -7.68 -14.63
N ALA A 138 2.89 -7.11 -13.76
CA ALA A 138 1.72 -6.34 -14.17
C ALA A 138 2.03 -4.93 -14.68
N LEU A 139 3.17 -4.38 -14.30
CA LEU A 139 3.63 -3.07 -14.77
C LEU A 139 4.11 -3.15 -16.22
N LYS A 140 3.82 -2.13 -17.00
CA LYS A 140 4.42 -1.93 -18.32
C LYS A 140 5.94 -1.72 -18.19
N PRO A 141 6.76 -2.10 -19.21
CA PRO A 141 8.16 -1.70 -19.24
C PRO A 141 8.33 -0.17 -19.10
N GLY A 142 9.19 0.26 -18.20
CA GLY A 142 9.41 1.68 -17.90
C GLY A 142 8.40 2.30 -16.92
N ALA A 143 7.37 1.57 -16.50
CA ALA A 143 6.37 2.04 -15.53
C ALA A 143 6.89 2.04 -14.08
N ASN A 144 6.19 2.77 -13.23
CA ASN A 144 6.59 2.97 -11.83
C ASN A 144 5.72 2.14 -10.87
N PHE A 145 6.35 1.73 -9.77
CA PHE A 145 5.70 1.25 -8.55
C PHE A 145 6.01 2.20 -7.40
N TYR A 146 4.98 2.67 -6.73
CA TYR A 146 5.10 3.46 -5.50
C TYR A 146 4.65 2.60 -4.32
N LEU A 147 5.54 2.43 -3.37
CA LEU A 147 5.30 1.68 -2.15
C LEU A 147 5.54 2.58 -0.95
N ARG A 148 4.58 2.65 -0.04
CA ARG A 148 4.74 3.24 1.29
C ARG A 148 4.29 2.24 2.33
N ASP A 149 5.18 1.94 3.29
CA ASP A 149 4.83 0.90 4.26
C ASP A 149 5.53 1.09 5.60
N ILE A 150 5.08 0.31 6.59
CA ILE A 150 5.69 0.27 7.92
C ILE A 150 6.93 -0.61 7.85
N VAL A 151 8.09 0.00 8.12
CA VAL A 151 9.39 -0.67 8.11
C VAL A 151 10.25 -0.19 9.28
N PHE A 152 11.09 -1.07 9.79
CA PHE A 152 12.12 -0.69 10.75
C PHE A 152 13.23 0.06 10.04
N VAL A 153 13.42 1.32 10.42
CA VAL A 153 14.40 2.23 9.81
C VAL A 153 15.78 2.04 10.44
N SER A 154 15.81 1.79 11.75
CA SER A 154 17.04 1.63 12.51
C SER A 154 17.72 0.28 12.23
N MET A 155 19.03 0.23 12.49
CA MET A 155 19.74 -1.05 12.63
C MET A 155 19.17 -1.82 13.84
N PRO A 156 19.38 -3.15 13.92
CA PRO A 156 18.76 -4.00 14.95
C PRO A 156 18.95 -3.52 16.39
N ASP A 157 20.06 -2.88 16.71
CA ASP A 157 20.36 -2.31 18.04
C ASP A 157 19.50 -1.08 18.40
N GLY A 158 18.92 -0.40 17.42
CA GLY A 158 18.02 0.73 17.61
C GLY A 158 16.53 0.38 17.49
N THR A 159 16.18 -0.86 17.20
CA THR A 159 14.82 -1.27 16.86
C THR A 159 13.86 -1.10 18.03
N GLU A 160 14.23 -1.54 19.24
CA GLU A 160 13.37 -1.43 20.43
C GLU A 160 12.95 0.01 20.66
N ARG A 161 13.89 0.94 20.62
CA ARG A 161 13.62 2.38 20.78
C ARG A 161 12.70 2.91 19.67
N SER A 162 12.88 2.47 18.44
CA SER A 162 12.04 2.88 17.31
C SER A 162 10.60 2.38 17.48
N VAL A 163 10.43 1.14 17.97
CA VAL A 163 9.13 0.55 18.28
C VAL A 163 8.43 1.35 19.39
N GLU A 164 9.14 1.67 20.48
CA GLU A 164 8.59 2.48 21.58
C GLU A 164 8.14 3.86 21.08
N GLN A 165 8.98 4.53 20.28
CA GLN A 165 8.65 5.84 19.71
C GLN A 165 7.42 5.77 18.78
N TRP A 166 7.32 4.73 17.97
CA TRP A 166 6.17 4.51 17.09
C TRP A 166 4.89 4.23 17.89
N ALA A 167 4.99 3.39 18.92
CA ALA A 167 3.88 3.09 19.81
C ALA A 167 3.37 4.36 20.50
N ASP A 168 4.29 5.13 21.09
CA ASP A 168 3.98 6.39 21.75
C ASP A 168 3.34 7.41 20.81
N PHE A 169 3.85 7.53 19.58
CA PHE A 169 3.30 8.42 18.57
C PHE A 169 1.85 8.03 18.21
N ASN A 170 1.58 6.76 17.96
CA ASN A 170 0.24 6.30 17.57
C ASN A 170 -0.77 6.43 18.72
N ILE A 171 -0.37 6.11 19.95
CA ILE A 171 -1.25 6.24 21.12
C ILE A 171 -1.56 7.72 21.40
N LYS A 172 -0.57 8.61 21.30
CA LYS A 172 -0.73 10.03 21.67
C LYS A 172 -1.37 10.89 20.59
N ASN A 173 -1.11 10.58 19.30
CA ASN A 173 -1.47 11.47 18.19
C ASN A 173 -2.50 10.91 17.23
N GLN A 174 -2.75 9.59 17.28
CA GLN A 174 -3.63 8.90 16.34
C GLN A 174 -4.83 8.22 17.03
N ASP A 175 -5.01 8.43 18.32
CA ASP A 175 -6.06 7.79 19.14
C ASP A 175 -6.09 6.24 19.03
N PHE A 176 -4.94 5.61 18.74
CA PHE A 176 -4.88 4.17 18.76
C PHE A 176 -4.88 3.66 20.20
N GLU A 177 -5.70 2.65 20.46
CA GLU A 177 -5.61 1.94 21.73
C GLU A 177 -4.29 1.17 21.83
N ARG A 178 -3.73 1.12 23.05
CA ARG A 178 -2.46 0.40 23.29
C ARG A 178 -2.47 -1.03 22.78
N ASP A 179 -3.59 -1.75 22.97
CA ASP A 179 -3.73 -3.13 22.54
C ASP A 179 -3.68 -3.27 21.01
N SER A 180 -4.20 -2.29 20.27
CA SER A 180 -4.09 -2.25 18.81
C SER A 180 -2.66 -2.10 18.35
N VAL A 181 -1.88 -1.23 19.01
CA VAL A 181 -0.45 -1.05 18.74
C VAL A 181 0.35 -2.32 19.04
N VAL A 182 0.09 -2.94 20.19
CA VAL A 182 0.75 -4.21 20.56
C VAL A 182 0.39 -5.33 19.59
N THR A 183 -0.87 -5.41 19.17
CA THR A 183 -1.33 -6.39 18.19
C THR A 183 -0.66 -6.21 16.84
N HIS A 184 -0.50 -4.96 16.39
CA HIS A 184 0.23 -4.65 15.15
C HIS A 184 1.67 -5.17 15.24
N MET A 185 2.39 -4.81 16.31
CA MET A 185 3.80 -5.20 16.45
C MET A 185 4.00 -6.71 16.60
N ARG A 186 3.05 -7.41 17.23
CA ARG A 186 3.13 -8.86 17.46
C ARG A 186 2.68 -9.69 16.27
N ASP A 187 1.61 -9.25 15.58
CA ASP A 187 0.84 -10.08 14.65
C ASP A 187 0.96 -9.63 13.18
N GLU A 188 1.57 -8.49 12.91
CA GLU A 188 1.87 -8.04 11.55
C GLU A 188 3.37 -8.25 11.23
N TYR A 189 3.68 -8.30 9.95
CA TYR A 189 4.99 -8.74 9.47
C TYR A 189 5.83 -7.56 8.95
N SER A 190 5.87 -6.46 9.72
CA SER A 190 6.82 -5.38 9.43
C SER A 190 8.26 -5.90 9.46
N THR A 191 9.08 -5.45 8.55
CA THR A 191 10.49 -5.85 8.45
C THR A 191 11.39 -4.64 8.26
N PHE A 192 12.70 -4.85 8.19
CA PHE A 192 13.65 -3.75 7.99
C PHE A 192 13.56 -3.18 6.57
N GLY A 193 13.76 -1.87 6.44
CA GLY A 193 13.75 -1.20 5.14
C GLY A 193 14.75 -1.81 4.16
N TRP A 194 15.97 -2.13 4.60
CA TRP A 194 16.96 -2.78 3.76
C TRP A 194 16.56 -4.20 3.28
N VAL A 195 15.69 -4.91 4.03
CA VAL A 195 15.12 -6.19 3.58
C VAL A 195 14.15 -5.94 2.43
N ILE A 196 13.29 -4.92 2.56
CA ILE A 196 12.36 -4.52 1.49
C ILE A 196 13.13 -4.09 0.24
N GLU A 197 14.15 -3.23 0.38
CA GLU A 197 14.99 -2.81 -0.75
C GLU A 197 15.63 -4.00 -1.46
N ARG A 198 16.15 -4.97 -0.70
CA ARG A 198 16.72 -6.18 -1.29
C ARG A 198 15.69 -7.01 -2.02
N MET A 199 14.49 -7.20 -1.47
CA MET A 199 13.40 -7.91 -2.15
C MET A 199 13.01 -7.23 -3.46
N LEU A 200 12.88 -5.91 -3.45
CA LEU A 200 12.51 -5.11 -4.61
C LEU A 200 13.55 -5.25 -5.74
N THR A 201 14.83 -5.18 -5.39
CA THR A 201 15.93 -5.33 -6.38
C THR A 201 16.04 -6.76 -6.90
N GLU A 202 15.85 -7.78 -6.06
CA GLU A 202 15.85 -9.19 -6.48
C GLU A 202 14.68 -9.52 -7.41
N VAL A 203 13.55 -8.87 -7.25
CA VAL A 203 12.39 -9.00 -8.15
C VAL A 203 12.67 -8.37 -9.53
N GLY A 204 13.61 -7.45 -9.63
CA GLY A 204 14.03 -6.80 -10.87
C GLY A 204 13.73 -5.32 -10.97
N PHE A 205 13.19 -4.70 -9.92
CA PHE A 205 12.98 -3.25 -9.90
C PHE A 205 14.31 -2.48 -9.84
N THR A 206 14.32 -1.32 -10.49
CA THR A 206 15.32 -0.28 -10.21
C THR A 206 14.76 0.61 -9.10
N LEU A 207 15.48 0.70 -7.98
CA LEU A 207 15.17 1.64 -6.90
C LEU A 207 15.54 3.05 -7.34
N VAL A 208 14.56 3.94 -7.48
CA VAL A 208 14.75 5.35 -7.86
C VAL A 208 14.99 6.20 -6.61
N SER A 209 14.17 6.01 -5.56
CA SER A 209 14.39 6.60 -4.24
C SER A 209 13.87 5.68 -3.14
N ALA A 210 14.49 5.81 -1.96
CA ALA A 210 14.01 5.26 -0.70
C ALA A 210 14.11 6.35 0.36
N ASP A 211 12.98 6.78 0.88
CA ASP A 211 12.90 7.83 1.89
C ASP A 211 12.32 7.23 3.17
N TYR A 212 13.05 7.45 4.27
CA TYR A 212 12.66 6.92 5.57
C TYR A 212 12.19 8.03 6.49
N HIS A 213 11.03 7.83 7.05
CA HIS A 213 10.41 8.77 7.99
C HIS A 213 10.27 8.14 9.37
N ALA A 214 10.83 8.81 10.37
CA ALA A 214 10.68 8.38 11.75
C ALA A 214 9.17 8.37 12.15
N PRO A 215 8.73 7.44 13.00
CA PRO A 215 9.58 6.40 13.59
C PRO A 215 9.71 5.12 12.79
N LEU A 216 8.76 4.71 11.95
CA LEU A 216 8.76 3.42 11.26
C LEU A 216 8.08 3.48 9.86
N HIS A 217 8.38 4.45 9.03
CA HIS A 217 7.82 4.48 7.67
C HIS A 217 8.91 4.53 6.60
N GLY A 218 8.73 3.73 5.55
CA GLY A 218 9.53 3.79 4.33
C GLY A 218 8.65 4.11 3.12
N THR A 219 9.14 4.98 2.25
CA THR A 219 8.53 5.33 0.98
C THR A 219 9.53 5.02 -0.13
N TYR A 220 9.12 4.22 -1.10
CA TYR A 220 9.96 3.74 -2.17
C TYR A 220 9.35 4.10 -3.52
N LEU A 221 10.14 4.73 -4.38
CA LEU A 221 9.84 4.87 -5.80
C LEU A 221 10.68 3.88 -6.58
N LEU A 222 10.04 3.08 -7.38
CA LEU A 222 10.60 1.98 -8.10
C LEU A 222 10.21 2.05 -9.56
N LYS A 223 11.09 1.57 -10.43
CA LYS A 223 10.84 1.52 -11.86
C LYS A 223 11.04 0.11 -12.38
N LYS A 224 10.09 -0.39 -13.17
CA LYS A 224 10.34 -1.55 -14.03
C LYS A 224 11.24 -1.10 -15.17
N PRO A 225 12.44 -1.68 -15.37
CA PRO A 225 13.29 -1.33 -16.50
C PRO A 225 12.53 -1.38 -17.83
N GLY A 226 12.80 -0.44 -18.72
CA GLY A 226 12.33 -0.51 -20.11
C GLY A 226 12.91 -1.73 -20.80
N GLY A 227 12.13 -2.44 -21.58
CA GLY A 227 12.68 -3.50 -22.43
C GLY A 227 13.79 -2.90 -23.31
N GLN A 228 14.95 -3.54 -23.32
CA GLN A 228 15.96 -3.21 -24.33
C GLN A 228 15.31 -3.52 -25.67
N SER A 229 15.15 -2.49 -26.52
CA SER A 229 14.84 -2.71 -27.94
C SER A 229 15.99 -3.54 -28.48
N GLN A 230 15.71 -4.82 -28.77
CA GLN A 230 16.60 -5.66 -29.56
C GLN A 230 16.62 -5.19 -31.00
#